data_5efad602a66f99909ae593adeaf65ff8
#
_entry.id   5efad602a66f99909ae593adeaf65ff8
#
_cell.length_a   1.000
_cell.length_b   1.000
_cell.length_c   1.000
_cell.angle_alpha   90.00
_cell.angle_beta   90.00
_cell.angle_gamma   90.00
#
_symmetry.space_group_name_H-M   'P 1'
#
loop_
_entity.id
_entity.type
_entity.pdbx_description
1 polymer ?
#
loop_
_entity_poly.entity_id
_entity_poly.type
_entity_poly.pdbx_seq_one_letter_code
_entity_poly.pdbx_strand_id
1 'polypeptide(L)'
;MVCVKAALNLRQIEAFRSVMLAGTVVGAARLMNVTQPGVSRSIGLLELRIGYKLFERHGRRLVPTAEAEALYREIEPLYGSLDRIAQVAQDIHFQRAGALRVATLPALAQWLVPRGIARLLSSRPKVSVFVQSLPSRQIAEGVSTKQFDVGVVELPLSRPAIMIEPLEPVRSMAVIPATHRLAGKKKISLKDLDGERMVLLSQHSFVRYQIDDAFSNLGVAPNVVLETPSSSIACALVAAGAGITLVSKWTAEPFAGPLVVARPVKEALASRYAIIFPESGARLPLADAFANELREEIRLAEHP
;
A
#
# COMPACT_ATOMS: atom_id res chain seq x y z
N MET A 1 34.23 19.82 16.57
CA MET A 1 32.75 19.73 16.58
C MET A 1 32.21 20.93 15.80
N VAL A 2 32.10 20.81 14.48
CA VAL A 2 31.65 21.90 13.59
C VAL A 2 30.13 21.79 13.50
N CYS A 3 29.45 22.77 14.11
CA CYS A 3 27.99 22.89 14.02
C CYS A 3 27.61 23.34 12.61
N VAL A 4 27.24 22.38 11.72
CA VAL A 4 26.82 22.69 10.36
C VAL A 4 25.37 23.20 10.41
N LYS A 5 25.18 24.49 10.69
CA LYS A 5 24.01 25.26 10.28
C LYS A 5 24.19 25.68 8.80
N ALA A 6 24.44 24.73 7.93
CA ALA A 6 24.38 25.00 6.49
C ALA A 6 22.91 24.95 6.09
N ALA A 7 22.33 26.11 5.79
CA ALA A 7 20.98 26.18 5.22
C ALA A 7 20.93 25.32 3.95
N LEU A 8 20.28 24.16 4.02
CA LEU A 8 20.09 23.28 2.86
C LEU A 8 19.27 24.01 1.81
N ASN A 9 19.69 23.94 0.56
CA ASN A 9 19.00 24.59 -0.56
C ASN A 9 18.00 23.61 -1.15
N LEU A 10 16.73 23.98 -1.20
CA LEU A 10 15.65 23.14 -1.74
C LEU A 10 15.93 22.60 -3.14
N ARG A 11 16.55 23.43 -4.02
CA ARG A 11 16.89 22.97 -5.38
C ARG A 11 17.97 21.90 -5.40
N GLN A 12 18.88 21.88 -4.41
CA GLN A 12 19.88 20.83 -4.27
C GLN A 12 19.26 19.54 -3.74
N ILE A 13 18.33 19.65 -2.78
CA ILE A 13 17.54 18.53 -2.26
C ILE A 13 16.67 17.93 -3.36
N GLU A 14 16.03 18.77 -4.18
CA GLU A 14 15.24 18.34 -5.33
C GLU A 14 16.08 17.59 -6.37
N ALA A 15 17.28 18.09 -6.67
CA ALA A 15 18.21 17.41 -7.58
C ALA A 15 18.63 16.03 -7.04
N PHE A 16 18.93 15.94 -5.76
CA PHE A 16 19.26 14.69 -5.09
C PHE A 16 18.08 13.71 -5.13
N ARG A 17 16.88 14.13 -4.73
CA ARG A 17 15.66 13.32 -4.81
C ARG A 17 15.41 12.82 -6.22
N SER A 18 15.53 13.68 -7.21
CA SER A 18 15.31 13.32 -8.62
C SER A 18 16.31 12.27 -9.12
N VAL A 19 17.58 12.30 -8.66
CA VAL A 19 18.57 11.28 -8.98
C VAL A 19 18.23 9.95 -8.30
N MET A 20 17.79 9.97 -7.05
CA MET A 20 17.34 8.76 -6.33
C MET A 20 16.16 8.08 -7.06
N LEU A 21 15.18 8.86 -7.52
CA LEU A 21 14.02 8.35 -8.25
C LEU A 21 14.36 7.82 -9.64
N ALA A 22 15.18 8.56 -10.40
CA ALA A 22 15.48 8.24 -11.79
C ALA A 22 16.62 7.23 -11.96
N GLY A 23 17.43 6.97 -10.92
CA GLY A 23 18.63 6.12 -10.95
C GLY A 23 19.78 6.69 -11.80
N THR A 24 19.59 7.85 -12.46
CA THR A 24 20.58 8.47 -13.33
C THR A 24 20.49 10.00 -13.32
N VAL A 25 21.63 10.69 -13.50
CA VAL A 25 21.66 12.14 -13.59
C VAL A 25 20.90 12.67 -14.82
N VAL A 26 20.95 11.93 -15.93
CA VAL A 26 20.20 12.27 -17.15
C VAL A 26 18.70 12.14 -16.95
N GLY A 27 18.25 11.08 -16.29
CA GLY A 27 16.84 10.90 -15.92
C GLY A 27 16.36 12.02 -15.00
N ALA A 28 17.15 12.35 -13.97
CA ALA A 28 16.84 13.45 -13.05
C ALA A 28 16.76 14.80 -13.76
N ALA A 29 17.65 15.07 -14.70
CA ALA A 29 17.64 16.30 -15.51
C ALA A 29 16.33 16.45 -16.32
N ARG A 30 15.80 15.34 -16.86
CA ARG A 30 14.49 15.30 -17.54
C ARG A 30 13.35 15.55 -16.57
N LEU A 31 13.35 14.89 -15.39
CA LEU A 31 12.31 15.07 -14.36
C LEU A 31 12.23 16.53 -13.90
N MET A 32 13.38 17.18 -13.71
CA MET A 32 13.47 18.57 -13.25
C MET A 32 13.35 19.62 -14.37
N ASN A 33 13.30 19.18 -15.63
CA ASN A 33 13.35 20.07 -16.81
C ASN A 33 14.56 21.02 -16.81
N VAL A 34 15.74 20.51 -16.49
CA VAL A 34 17.01 21.25 -16.44
C VAL A 34 18.10 20.46 -17.20
N THR A 35 19.29 21.06 -17.32
CA THR A 35 20.43 20.40 -17.97
C THR A 35 21.13 19.39 -17.04
N GLN A 36 21.70 18.33 -17.60
CA GLN A 36 22.46 17.34 -16.83
C GLN A 36 23.65 17.94 -16.04
N PRO A 37 24.44 18.91 -16.58
CA PRO A 37 25.45 19.61 -15.79
C PRO A 37 24.87 20.38 -14.60
N GLY A 38 23.66 20.92 -14.72
CA GLY A 38 22.94 21.61 -13.63
C GLY A 38 22.62 20.70 -12.48
N VAL A 39 22.12 19.49 -12.76
CA VAL A 39 21.88 18.45 -11.74
C VAL A 39 23.18 18.02 -11.08
N SER A 40 24.21 17.68 -11.87
CA SER A 40 25.53 17.26 -11.37
C SER A 40 26.15 18.33 -10.43
N ARG A 41 26.05 19.61 -10.80
CA ARG A 41 26.49 20.72 -9.98
C ARG A 41 25.72 20.83 -8.68
N SER A 42 24.39 20.67 -8.73
CA SER A 42 23.52 20.73 -7.54
C SER A 42 23.87 19.62 -6.55
N ILE A 43 24.08 18.37 -7.03
CA ILE A 43 24.53 17.26 -6.21
C ILE A 43 25.90 17.55 -5.58
N GLY A 44 26.89 17.97 -6.37
CA GLY A 44 28.22 18.28 -5.87
C GLY A 44 28.25 19.36 -4.80
N LEU A 45 27.39 20.41 -4.94
CA LEU A 45 27.22 21.45 -3.94
C LEU A 45 26.52 20.93 -2.67
N LEU A 46 25.57 19.99 -2.80
CA LEU A 46 24.96 19.34 -1.64
C LEU A 46 25.97 18.52 -0.87
N GLU A 47 26.70 17.62 -1.55
CA GLU A 47 27.76 16.81 -0.96
C GLU A 47 28.84 17.65 -0.25
N LEU A 48 29.25 18.76 -0.87
CA LEU A 48 30.19 19.69 -0.26
C LEU A 48 29.64 20.30 1.06
N ARG A 49 28.34 20.60 1.10
CA ARG A 49 27.70 21.21 2.28
C ARG A 49 27.51 20.21 3.41
N ILE A 50 27.11 18.98 3.09
CA ILE A 50 26.83 17.93 4.10
C ILE A 50 28.11 17.21 4.52
N GLY A 51 29.19 17.32 3.73
CA GLY A 51 30.51 16.80 4.07
C GLY A 51 30.75 15.33 3.74
N TYR A 52 29.83 14.68 2.99
CA TYR A 52 29.99 13.30 2.56
C TYR A 52 29.38 13.07 1.17
N LYS A 53 29.79 11.96 0.55
CA LYS A 53 29.30 11.58 -0.79
C LYS A 53 27.93 10.92 -0.69
N LEU A 54 27.04 11.31 -1.63
CA LEU A 54 25.72 10.72 -1.78
C LEU A 54 25.70 9.64 -2.84
N PHE A 55 26.61 9.74 -3.83
CA PHE A 55 26.66 8.78 -4.93
C PHE A 55 28.10 8.35 -5.21
N GLU A 56 28.27 7.08 -5.53
CA GLU A 56 29.51 6.48 -6.01
C GLU A 56 29.36 6.02 -7.46
N ARG A 57 30.48 5.99 -8.20
CA ARG A 57 30.51 5.48 -9.56
C ARG A 57 31.10 4.07 -9.58
N HIS A 58 30.27 3.10 -9.89
CA HIS A 58 30.71 1.74 -10.21
C HIS A 58 30.69 1.51 -11.73
N GLY A 59 31.80 1.81 -12.39
CA GLY A 59 31.89 1.82 -13.85
C GLY A 59 31.02 2.91 -14.47
N ARG A 60 29.99 2.51 -15.23
CA ARG A 60 29.02 3.44 -15.87
C ARG A 60 27.77 3.68 -15.01
N ARG A 61 27.61 2.98 -13.89
CA ARG A 61 26.43 3.11 -13.01
C ARG A 61 26.72 4.07 -11.86
N LEU A 62 25.70 4.85 -11.53
CA LEU A 62 25.64 5.68 -10.35
C LEU A 62 24.91 4.91 -9.27
N VAL A 63 25.54 4.70 -8.11
CA VAL A 63 24.99 3.93 -6.99
C VAL A 63 24.88 4.84 -5.78
N PRO A 64 23.73 4.91 -5.11
CA PRO A 64 23.59 5.67 -3.88
C PRO A 64 24.40 5.03 -2.75
N THR A 65 24.96 5.87 -1.87
CA THR A 65 25.62 5.44 -0.63
C THR A 65 24.57 5.11 0.45
N ALA A 66 24.98 4.47 1.54
CA ALA A 66 24.10 4.23 2.69
C ALA A 66 23.60 5.53 3.32
N GLU A 67 24.47 6.57 3.33
CA GLU A 67 24.13 7.93 3.76
C GLU A 67 23.09 8.59 2.85
N ALA A 68 23.17 8.35 1.53
CA ALA A 68 22.17 8.83 0.58
C ALA A 68 20.80 8.18 0.83
N GLU A 69 20.77 6.87 1.06
CA GLU A 69 19.52 6.17 1.38
C GLU A 69 18.91 6.66 2.71
N ALA A 70 19.74 6.92 3.71
CA ALA A 70 19.30 7.49 4.98
C ALA A 70 18.73 8.91 4.80
N LEU A 71 19.44 9.78 4.08
CA LEU A 71 19.00 11.15 3.79
C LEU A 71 17.72 11.16 2.93
N TYR A 72 17.60 10.25 1.97
CA TYR A 72 16.40 10.14 1.12
C TYR A 72 15.15 9.82 1.94
N ARG A 73 15.25 8.91 2.91
CA ARG A 73 14.13 8.58 3.82
C ARG A 73 13.62 9.78 4.63
N GLU A 74 14.52 10.71 5.00
CA GLU A 74 14.13 11.93 5.70
C GLU A 74 13.54 13.01 4.77
N ILE A 75 13.97 13.02 3.49
CA ILE A 75 13.53 14.02 2.51
C ILE A 75 12.17 13.66 1.90
N GLU A 76 11.90 12.38 1.62
CA GLU A 76 10.70 11.95 0.91
C GLU A 76 9.38 12.40 1.58
N PRO A 77 9.24 12.37 2.92
CA PRO A 77 8.04 12.89 3.60
C PRO A 77 7.80 14.39 3.40
N LEU A 78 8.87 15.19 3.21
CA LEU A 78 8.75 16.63 2.99
C LEU A 78 8.07 16.94 1.64
N TYR A 79 8.37 16.16 0.60
CA TYR A 79 7.73 16.31 -0.71
C TYR A 79 6.26 15.92 -0.69
N GLY A 80 5.89 14.90 0.08
CA GLY A 80 4.47 14.61 0.34
C GLY A 80 3.72 15.79 0.98
N SER A 81 4.38 16.53 1.85
CA SER A 81 3.82 17.76 2.44
C SER A 81 3.68 18.90 1.43
N LEU A 82 4.62 19.07 0.50
CA LEU A 82 4.54 20.04 -0.58
C LEU A 82 3.41 19.73 -1.57
N ASP A 83 3.24 18.45 -1.93
CA ASP A 83 2.12 18.00 -2.74
C ASP A 83 0.78 18.30 -2.08
N ARG A 84 0.71 18.17 -0.74
CA ARG A 84 -0.47 18.55 0.05
C ARG A 84 -0.75 20.05 -0.05
N ILE A 85 0.27 20.91 0.05
CA ILE A 85 0.10 22.37 -0.09
C ILE A 85 -0.42 22.72 -1.48
N ALA A 86 0.14 22.12 -2.54
CA ALA A 86 -0.31 22.32 -3.90
C ALA A 86 -1.78 21.91 -4.08
N GLN A 87 -2.19 20.77 -3.49
CA GLN A 87 -3.56 20.30 -3.53
C GLN A 87 -4.51 21.25 -2.80
N VAL A 88 -4.15 21.70 -1.59
CA VAL A 88 -4.96 22.68 -0.83
C VAL A 88 -5.13 23.97 -1.62
N ALA A 89 -4.08 24.46 -2.29
CA ALA A 89 -4.17 25.63 -3.13
C ALA A 89 -5.14 25.42 -4.31
N GLN A 90 -5.14 24.25 -4.93
CA GLN A 90 -6.12 23.90 -5.98
C GLN A 90 -7.55 23.80 -5.43
N ASP A 91 -7.74 23.19 -4.27
CA ASP A 91 -9.08 23.04 -3.66
C ASP A 91 -9.68 24.43 -3.31
N ILE A 92 -8.85 25.36 -2.82
CA ILE A 92 -9.24 26.75 -2.61
C ILE A 92 -9.65 27.41 -3.95
N HIS A 93 -8.83 27.22 -4.99
CA HIS A 93 -9.09 27.81 -6.32
C HIS A 93 -10.41 27.30 -6.93
N PHE A 94 -10.69 26.02 -6.79
CA PHE A 94 -11.90 25.39 -7.33
C PHE A 94 -13.10 25.41 -6.36
N GLN A 95 -13.02 26.13 -5.24
CA GLN A 95 -14.08 26.24 -4.22
C GLN A 95 -14.61 24.85 -3.78
N ARG A 96 -13.75 23.84 -3.70
CA ARG A 96 -14.12 22.51 -3.24
C ARG A 96 -14.42 22.53 -1.73
N ALA A 97 -15.40 21.74 -1.29
CA ALA A 97 -15.80 21.67 0.12
C ALA A 97 -14.80 20.86 0.99
N GLY A 98 -13.61 20.62 0.49
CA GLY A 98 -12.51 19.90 1.14
C GLY A 98 -11.94 18.76 0.29
N ALA A 99 -10.75 18.34 0.63
CA ALA A 99 -10.06 17.19 0.04
C ALA A 99 -9.80 16.12 1.09
N LEU A 100 -9.93 14.85 0.71
CA LEU A 100 -9.61 13.69 1.54
C LEU A 100 -8.51 12.86 0.84
N ARG A 101 -7.43 12.56 1.54
CA ARG A 101 -6.34 11.72 1.04
C ARG A 101 -6.39 10.35 1.74
N VAL A 102 -6.70 9.34 0.99
CA VAL A 102 -6.85 7.95 1.46
C VAL A 102 -5.68 7.11 0.96
N ALA A 103 -5.03 6.37 1.85
CA ALA A 103 -4.12 5.31 1.47
C ALA A 103 -4.71 3.94 1.82
N THR A 104 -4.56 2.97 0.95
CA THR A 104 -5.13 1.63 1.16
C THR A 104 -4.24 0.53 0.62
N LEU A 105 -4.40 -0.67 1.15
CA LEU A 105 -3.78 -1.87 0.61
C LEU A 105 -4.31 -2.19 -0.80
N PRO A 106 -3.47 -2.78 -1.68
CA PRO A 106 -3.93 -3.28 -2.98
C PRO A 106 -5.12 -4.23 -2.89
N ALA A 107 -5.16 -5.06 -1.84
CA ALA A 107 -6.23 -6.01 -1.59
C ALA A 107 -7.61 -5.37 -1.43
N LEU A 108 -7.68 -4.19 -0.82
CA LEU A 108 -8.93 -3.48 -0.50
C LEU A 108 -9.27 -2.37 -1.51
N ALA A 109 -8.29 -2.01 -2.36
CA ALA A 109 -8.43 -0.96 -3.37
C ALA A 109 -9.39 -1.31 -4.51
N GLN A 110 -9.77 -2.58 -4.66
CA GLN A 110 -10.60 -3.03 -5.79
C GLN A 110 -12.07 -3.24 -5.42
N TRP A 111 -12.42 -3.26 -4.15
CA TRP A 111 -13.80 -3.51 -3.75
C TRP A 111 -14.24 -2.63 -2.57
N LEU A 112 -13.68 -2.80 -1.38
CA LEU A 112 -14.16 -2.17 -0.15
C LEU A 112 -13.98 -0.65 -0.17
N VAL A 113 -12.76 -0.18 -0.43
CA VAL A 113 -12.44 1.25 -0.39
C VAL A 113 -13.17 2.05 -1.47
N PRO A 114 -13.25 1.59 -2.74
CA PRO A 114 -14.05 2.28 -3.75
C PRO A 114 -15.53 2.44 -3.38
N ARG A 115 -16.14 1.43 -2.75
CA ARG A 115 -17.55 1.48 -2.31
C ARG A 115 -17.75 2.49 -1.20
N GLY A 116 -16.88 2.51 -0.18
CA GLY A 116 -16.91 3.51 0.87
C GLY A 116 -16.72 4.94 0.35
N ILE A 117 -15.83 5.13 -0.64
CA ILE A 117 -15.64 6.43 -1.30
C ILE A 117 -16.87 6.82 -2.13
N ALA A 118 -17.46 5.90 -2.88
CA ALA A 118 -18.66 6.19 -3.67
C ALA A 118 -19.82 6.67 -2.78
N ARG A 119 -20.01 6.04 -1.61
CA ARG A 119 -21.01 6.49 -0.61
C ARG A 119 -20.69 7.88 -0.05
N LEU A 120 -19.43 8.12 0.31
CA LEU A 120 -18.98 9.43 0.78
C LEU A 120 -19.27 10.53 -0.26
N LEU A 121 -18.93 10.29 -1.52
CA LEU A 121 -19.15 11.26 -2.60
C LEU A 121 -20.64 11.45 -2.92
N SER A 122 -21.47 10.43 -2.80
CA SER A 122 -22.93 10.55 -2.96
C SER A 122 -23.56 11.50 -1.95
N SER A 123 -23.07 11.47 -0.69
CA SER A 123 -23.54 12.37 0.38
C SER A 123 -22.85 13.74 0.37
N ARG A 124 -21.69 13.85 -0.31
CA ARG A 124 -20.83 15.06 -0.32
C ARG A 124 -20.26 15.34 -1.72
N PRO A 125 -21.07 15.76 -2.70
CA PRO A 125 -20.67 15.85 -4.12
C PRO A 125 -19.59 16.92 -4.41
N LYS A 126 -19.31 17.85 -3.46
CA LYS A 126 -18.28 18.87 -3.61
C LYS A 126 -16.93 18.48 -3.01
N VAL A 127 -16.79 17.28 -2.44
CA VAL A 127 -15.55 16.76 -1.87
C VAL A 127 -14.69 16.17 -2.98
N SER A 128 -13.39 16.38 -2.91
CA SER A 128 -12.42 15.65 -3.73
C SER A 128 -11.77 14.54 -2.91
N VAL A 129 -11.50 13.39 -3.54
CA VAL A 129 -10.81 12.27 -2.88
C VAL A 129 -9.62 11.86 -3.72
N PHE A 130 -8.44 11.84 -3.11
CA PHE A 130 -7.23 11.23 -3.66
C PHE A 130 -7.03 9.86 -3.01
N VAL A 131 -6.81 8.84 -3.82
CA VAL A 131 -6.59 7.46 -3.34
C VAL A 131 -5.25 6.95 -3.84
N GLN A 132 -4.46 6.39 -2.93
CA GLN A 132 -3.21 5.73 -3.28
C GLN A 132 -3.15 4.33 -2.69
N SER A 133 -2.70 3.36 -3.51
CA SER A 133 -2.51 1.98 -3.07
C SER A 133 -1.04 1.74 -2.73
N LEU A 134 -0.77 1.31 -1.49
CA LEU A 134 0.57 1.13 -0.92
C LEU A 134 0.60 -0.06 0.06
N PRO A 135 1.79 -0.63 0.37
CA PRO A 135 1.97 -1.57 1.47
C PRO A 135 1.68 -0.94 2.85
N SER A 136 1.18 -1.73 3.84
CA SER A 136 0.79 -1.24 5.18
C SER A 136 1.84 -0.37 5.86
N ARG A 137 3.14 -0.71 5.73
CA ARG A 137 4.22 0.09 6.34
C ARG A 137 4.31 1.50 5.74
N GLN A 138 4.20 1.62 4.41
CA GLN A 138 4.23 2.91 3.72
C GLN A 138 2.96 3.72 3.99
N ILE A 139 1.80 3.06 4.09
CA ILE A 139 0.55 3.71 4.51
C ILE A 139 0.72 4.31 5.91
N ALA A 140 1.22 3.52 6.87
CA ALA A 140 1.43 3.98 8.24
C ALA A 140 2.43 5.14 8.32
N GLU A 141 3.48 5.11 7.49
CA GLU A 141 4.44 6.21 7.36
C GLU A 141 3.77 7.48 6.82
N GLY A 142 3.06 7.37 5.71
CA GLY A 142 2.36 8.49 5.11
C GLY A 142 1.27 9.08 6.01
N VAL A 143 0.58 8.25 6.81
CA VAL A 143 -0.39 8.72 7.79
C VAL A 143 0.31 9.42 8.96
N SER A 144 1.39 8.83 9.52
CA SER A 144 2.14 9.44 10.64
C SER A 144 2.73 10.82 10.28
N THR A 145 3.13 11.00 9.02
CA THR A 145 3.65 12.27 8.49
C THR A 145 2.57 13.19 7.90
N LYS A 146 1.28 12.81 8.02
CA LYS A 146 0.13 13.56 7.48
C LYS A 146 0.15 13.73 5.95
N GLN A 147 0.87 12.88 5.23
CA GLN A 147 0.76 12.77 3.78
C GLN A 147 -0.63 12.25 3.38
N PHE A 148 -1.20 11.36 4.20
CA PHE A 148 -2.57 10.87 4.09
C PHE A 148 -3.37 11.23 5.35
N ASP A 149 -4.64 11.50 5.17
CA ASP A 149 -5.57 11.85 6.25
C ASP A 149 -6.13 10.61 6.95
N VAL A 150 -6.18 9.49 6.22
CA VAL A 150 -6.66 8.19 6.67
C VAL A 150 -6.00 7.07 5.89
N GLY A 151 -5.72 5.96 6.54
CA GLY A 151 -5.18 4.75 5.91
C GLY A 151 -6.01 3.51 6.25
N VAL A 152 -6.04 2.53 5.34
CA VAL A 152 -6.57 1.19 5.61
C VAL A 152 -5.45 0.19 5.46
N VAL A 153 -5.13 -0.52 6.54
CA VAL A 153 -3.94 -1.37 6.67
C VAL A 153 -4.30 -2.78 7.13
N GLU A 154 -3.36 -3.71 6.95
CA GLU A 154 -3.42 -5.06 7.53
C GLU A 154 -2.60 -5.12 8.81
N LEU A 155 -3.14 -5.79 9.83
CA LEU A 155 -2.48 -6.04 11.11
C LEU A 155 -1.71 -7.37 11.10
N PRO A 156 -0.65 -7.53 11.90
CA PRO A 156 -0.17 -6.60 12.92
C PRO A 156 0.62 -5.42 12.36
N LEU A 157 0.41 -4.26 12.93
CA LEU A 157 1.13 -3.05 12.63
C LEU A 157 1.46 -2.31 13.93
N SER A 158 2.72 -1.86 14.07
CA SER A 158 3.14 -1.01 15.19
C SER A 158 3.94 0.15 14.63
N ARG A 159 3.47 1.36 14.88
CA ARG A 159 4.17 2.61 14.54
C ARG A 159 3.74 3.72 15.49
N PRO A 160 4.68 4.54 15.99
CA PRO A 160 4.34 5.75 16.74
C PRO A 160 3.61 6.76 15.86
N ALA A 161 2.92 7.70 16.49
CA ALA A 161 2.20 8.82 15.87
C ALA A 161 1.05 8.43 14.92
N ILE A 162 0.48 7.22 15.09
CA ILE A 162 -0.78 6.82 14.44
C ILE A 162 -1.77 6.25 15.47
N MET A 163 -3.03 6.56 15.26
CA MET A 163 -4.15 5.94 15.96
C MET A 163 -4.66 4.76 15.12
N ILE A 164 -4.83 3.60 15.73
CA ILE A 164 -5.26 2.37 15.07
C ILE A 164 -6.65 2.00 15.55
N GLU A 165 -7.60 1.89 14.64
CA GLU A 165 -8.95 1.41 14.89
C GLU A 165 -9.16 0.06 14.18
N PRO A 166 -9.07 -1.07 14.92
CA PRO A 166 -9.27 -2.38 14.32
C PRO A 166 -10.67 -2.54 13.73
N LEU A 167 -10.74 -3.27 12.61
CA LEU A 167 -11.97 -3.76 12.01
C LEU A 167 -12.19 -5.22 12.42
N GLU A 168 -13.44 -5.69 12.28
CA GLU A 168 -13.76 -7.10 12.50
C GLU A 168 -12.89 -8.01 11.61
N PRO A 169 -12.42 -9.16 12.15
CA PRO A 169 -11.62 -10.10 11.37
C PRO A 169 -12.40 -10.64 10.16
N VAL A 170 -11.75 -10.66 9.00
CA VAL A 170 -12.37 -11.07 7.73
C VAL A 170 -11.98 -12.50 7.40
N ARG A 171 -12.96 -13.37 7.28
CA ARG A 171 -12.78 -14.79 6.94
C ARG A 171 -12.00 -14.95 5.62
N SER A 172 -11.11 -15.95 5.61
CA SER A 172 -10.41 -16.37 4.41
C SER A 172 -11.31 -17.19 3.48
N MET A 173 -11.10 -16.99 2.19
CA MET A 173 -11.75 -17.70 1.10
C MET A 173 -10.71 -18.44 0.27
N ALA A 174 -11.03 -19.63 -0.19
CA ALA A 174 -10.31 -20.28 -1.26
C ALA A 174 -10.85 -19.76 -2.60
N VAL A 175 -10.00 -19.15 -3.40
CA VAL A 175 -10.28 -18.69 -4.75
C VAL A 175 -9.81 -19.78 -5.72
N ILE A 176 -10.72 -20.29 -6.53
CA ILE A 176 -10.56 -21.56 -7.26
C ILE A 176 -11.01 -21.34 -8.71
N PRO A 177 -10.28 -21.82 -9.73
CA PRO A 177 -10.77 -21.82 -11.11
C PRO A 177 -12.13 -22.52 -11.21
N ALA A 178 -13.09 -21.96 -11.94
CA ALA A 178 -14.45 -22.51 -12.04
C ALA A 178 -14.49 -23.95 -12.61
N THR A 179 -13.48 -24.32 -13.39
CA THR A 179 -13.33 -25.66 -13.99
C THR A 179 -12.67 -26.66 -13.04
N HIS A 180 -12.19 -26.23 -11.88
CA HIS A 180 -11.47 -27.11 -10.95
C HIS A 180 -12.44 -28.03 -10.20
N ARG A 181 -12.00 -29.27 -9.88
CA ARG A 181 -12.81 -30.27 -9.13
C ARG A 181 -13.37 -29.78 -7.78
N LEU A 182 -12.66 -28.87 -7.13
CA LEU A 182 -13.07 -28.28 -5.84
C LEU A 182 -14.10 -27.15 -6.00
N ALA A 183 -14.32 -26.62 -7.19
CA ALA A 183 -15.26 -25.51 -7.43
C ALA A 183 -16.70 -25.82 -7.02
N GLY A 184 -17.11 -27.10 -7.11
CA GLY A 184 -18.45 -27.57 -6.72
C GLY A 184 -18.68 -27.69 -5.21
N LYS A 185 -17.63 -27.63 -4.38
CA LYS A 185 -17.77 -27.69 -2.92
C LYS A 185 -18.35 -26.37 -2.36
N LYS A 186 -19.22 -26.47 -1.36
CA LYS A 186 -19.76 -25.30 -0.64
C LYS A 186 -18.73 -24.65 0.30
N LYS A 187 -17.83 -25.44 0.87
CA LYS A 187 -16.72 -25.01 1.76
C LYS A 187 -15.49 -25.85 1.46
N ILE A 188 -14.31 -25.25 1.59
CA ILE A 188 -13.02 -25.92 1.39
C ILE A 188 -12.36 -26.17 2.76
N SER A 189 -11.97 -27.39 3.03
CA SER A 189 -11.03 -27.68 4.11
C SER A 189 -9.61 -27.55 3.58
N LEU A 190 -8.68 -27.11 4.41
CA LEU A 190 -7.26 -27.06 4.04
C LEU A 190 -6.74 -28.44 3.62
N LYS A 191 -7.29 -29.53 4.16
CA LYS A 191 -6.96 -30.90 3.73
C LYS A 191 -7.34 -31.20 2.28
N ASP A 192 -8.33 -30.50 1.72
CA ASP A 192 -8.69 -30.63 0.30
C ASP A 192 -7.62 -30.06 -0.63
N LEU A 193 -6.70 -29.23 -0.09
CA LEU A 193 -5.62 -28.54 -0.81
C LEU A 193 -4.31 -29.34 -0.80
N ASP A 194 -4.28 -30.52 -0.21
CA ASP A 194 -3.10 -31.38 -0.22
C ASP A 194 -2.71 -31.76 -1.65
N GLY A 195 -1.46 -31.51 -2.02
CA GLY A 195 -0.92 -31.72 -3.38
C GLY A 195 -1.46 -30.78 -4.45
N GLU A 196 -2.44 -29.91 -4.15
CA GLU A 196 -3.00 -28.96 -5.11
C GLU A 196 -2.01 -27.84 -5.49
N ARG A 197 -2.10 -27.40 -6.75
CA ARG A 197 -1.31 -26.26 -7.22
C ARG A 197 -1.79 -24.98 -6.55
N MET A 198 -0.88 -24.34 -5.79
CA MET A 198 -1.20 -23.12 -5.04
C MET A 198 -0.42 -21.92 -5.53
N VAL A 199 -1.11 -20.78 -5.61
CA VAL A 199 -0.53 -19.44 -5.73
C VAL A 199 -0.66 -18.79 -4.37
N LEU A 200 0.45 -18.59 -3.66
CA LEU A 200 0.43 -18.08 -2.29
C LEU A 200 1.05 -16.68 -2.20
N LEU A 201 0.77 -16.01 -1.10
CA LEU A 201 1.44 -14.75 -0.78
C LEU A 201 2.90 -15.01 -0.41
N SER A 202 3.76 -13.99 -0.59
CA SER A 202 5.17 -14.05 -0.19
C SER A 202 5.31 -14.35 1.30
N GLN A 203 6.39 -15.02 1.70
CA GLN A 203 6.66 -15.45 3.08
C GLN A 203 6.73 -14.31 4.12
N HIS A 204 6.89 -13.06 3.67
CA HIS A 204 6.86 -11.88 4.54
C HIS A 204 5.45 -11.39 4.90
N SER A 205 4.39 -12.01 4.35
CA SER A 205 3.00 -11.70 4.69
C SER A 205 2.59 -12.44 5.97
N PHE A 206 1.95 -11.71 6.89
CA PHE A 206 1.40 -12.34 8.11
C PHE A 206 0.33 -13.39 7.79
N VAL A 207 -0.50 -13.14 6.78
CA VAL A 207 -1.50 -14.11 6.30
C VAL A 207 -0.83 -15.37 5.77
N ARG A 208 0.30 -15.26 5.05
CA ARG A 208 1.05 -16.44 4.58
C ARG A 208 1.55 -17.26 5.77
N TYR A 209 2.09 -16.64 6.79
CA TYR A 209 2.52 -17.32 7.99
C TYR A 209 1.38 -18.14 8.64
N GLN A 210 0.19 -17.52 8.77
CA GLN A 210 -0.99 -18.23 9.31
C GLN A 210 -1.42 -19.42 8.45
N ILE A 211 -1.33 -19.30 7.12
CA ILE A 211 -1.66 -20.37 6.18
C ILE A 211 -0.66 -21.52 6.31
N ASP A 212 0.64 -21.22 6.34
CA ASP A 212 1.69 -22.23 6.46
C ASP A 212 1.62 -22.97 7.80
N ASP A 213 1.35 -22.24 8.91
CA ASP A 213 1.12 -22.83 10.23
C ASP A 213 -0.09 -23.75 10.21
N ALA A 214 -1.20 -23.35 9.62
CA ALA A 214 -2.40 -24.15 9.51
C ALA A 214 -2.19 -25.42 8.65
N PHE A 215 -1.46 -25.31 7.54
CA PHE A 215 -1.07 -26.47 6.73
C PHE A 215 -0.19 -27.44 7.50
N SER A 216 0.83 -26.93 8.19
CA SER A 216 1.74 -27.73 9.01
C SER A 216 1.00 -28.51 10.10
N ASN A 217 0.11 -27.83 10.84
CA ASN A 217 -0.68 -28.44 11.91
C ASN A 217 -1.64 -29.54 11.42
N LEU A 218 -2.05 -29.49 10.15
CA LEU A 218 -2.94 -30.49 9.53
C LEU A 218 -2.21 -31.56 8.72
N GLY A 219 -0.88 -31.46 8.60
CA GLY A 219 -0.06 -32.37 7.78
C GLY A 219 -0.35 -32.22 6.27
N VAL A 220 -0.72 -31.04 5.83
CA VAL A 220 -1.04 -30.73 4.43
C VAL A 220 0.20 -30.16 3.73
N ALA A 221 0.54 -30.71 2.57
CA ALA A 221 1.68 -30.30 1.75
C ALA A 221 1.20 -29.81 0.36
N PRO A 222 0.78 -28.54 0.22
CA PRO A 222 0.35 -28.01 -1.06
C PRO A 222 1.52 -27.89 -2.04
N ASN A 223 1.26 -27.98 -3.34
CA ASN A 223 2.24 -27.73 -4.37
C ASN A 223 2.28 -26.22 -4.68
N VAL A 224 3.15 -25.48 -3.99
CA VAL A 224 3.31 -24.02 -4.22
C VAL A 224 4.05 -23.79 -5.52
N VAL A 225 3.32 -23.41 -6.57
CA VAL A 225 3.86 -23.17 -7.92
C VAL A 225 4.24 -21.71 -8.18
N LEU A 226 3.72 -20.78 -7.38
CA LEU A 226 3.97 -19.35 -7.53
C LEU A 226 3.78 -18.60 -6.22
N GLU A 227 4.62 -17.60 -5.99
CA GLU A 227 4.50 -16.65 -4.88
C GLU A 227 4.40 -15.22 -5.41
N THR A 228 3.55 -14.40 -4.76
CA THR A 228 3.36 -12.98 -5.10
C THR A 228 3.14 -12.14 -3.84
N PRO A 229 3.62 -10.90 -3.77
CA PRO A 229 3.37 -10.02 -2.63
C PRO A 229 1.93 -9.46 -2.59
N SER A 230 1.13 -9.66 -3.64
CA SER A 230 -0.21 -9.07 -3.78
C SER A 230 -1.29 -10.14 -3.91
N SER A 231 -2.25 -10.12 -2.99
CA SER A 231 -3.42 -11.02 -3.03
C SER A 231 -4.32 -10.78 -4.26
N SER A 232 -4.39 -9.55 -4.78
CA SER A 232 -5.10 -9.27 -6.03
C SER A 232 -4.41 -9.91 -7.23
N ILE A 233 -3.07 -9.90 -7.28
CA ILE A 233 -2.31 -10.62 -8.32
C ILE A 233 -2.53 -12.13 -8.20
N ALA A 234 -2.53 -12.66 -6.97
CA ALA A 234 -2.81 -14.08 -6.74
C ALA A 234 -4.19 -14.48 -7.31
N CYS A 235 -5.24 -13.69 -7.05
CA CYS A 235 -6.58 -13.92 -7.62
C CYS A 235 -6.60 -13.85 -9.15
N ALA A 236 -5.90 -12.88 -9.75
CA ALA A 236 -5.80 -12.77 -11.21
C ALA A 236 -5.09 -13.98 -11.84
N LEU A 237 -4.03 -14.49 -11.19
CA LEU A 237 -3.34 -15.71 -11.62
C LEU A 237 -4.23 -16.95 -11.51
N VAL A 238 -5.06 -17.03 -10.48
CA VAL A 238 -6.09 -18.09 -10.38
C VAL A 238 -7.09 -18.01 -11.52
N ALA A 239 -7.56 -16.80 -11.86
CA ALA A 239 -8.46 -16.59 -13.00
C ALA A 239 -7.81 -16.99 -14.34
N ALA A 240 -6.48 -16.91 -14.45
CA ALA A 240 -5.71 -17.40 -15.57
C ALA A 240 -5.39 -18.91 -15.52
N GLY A 241 -5.87 -19.64 -14.48
CA GLY A 241 -5.70 -21.09 -14.35
C GLY A 241 -4.39 -21.54 -13.69
N ALA A 242 -3.64 -20.66 -13.02
CA ALA A 242 -2.35 -21.00 -12.44
C ALA A 242 -2.45 -21.96 -11.23
N GLY A 243 -3.58 -21.97 -10.51
CA GLY A 243 -3.78 -22.81 -9.33
C GLY A 243 -4.88 -22.25 -8.43
N ILE A 244 -4.80 -22.50 -7.13
CA ILE A 244 -5.74 -22.03 -6.10
C ILE A 244 -5.02 -21.04 -5.19
N THR A 245 -5.74 -20.05 -4.64
CA THR A 245 -5.19 -19.15 -3.62
C THR A 245 -6.11 -19.02 -2.41
N LEU A 246 -5.53 -18.59 -1.28
CA LEU A 246 -6.25 -18.27 -0.05
C LEU A 246 -6.09 -16.78 0.25
N VAL A 247 -7.19 -16.05 0.28
CA VAL A 247 -7.23 -14.60 0.50
C VAL A 247 -8.45 -14.20 1.34
N SER A 248 -8.52 -12.97 1.82
CA SER A 248 -9.70 -12.49 2.54
C SER A 248 -10.94 -12.43 1.63
N LYS A 249 -12.13 -12.53 2.23
CA LYS A 249 -13.41 -12.37 1.51
C LYS A 249 -13.43 -11.09 0.67
N TRP A 250 -12.98 -9.97 1.20
CA TRP A 250 -12.99 -8.68 0.51
C TRP A 250 -12.05 -8.62 -0.69
N THR A 251 -10.97 -9.40 -0.68
CA THR A 251 -10.08 -9.54 -1.84
C THR A 251 -10.67 -10.49 -2.88
N ALA A 252 -11.35 -11.55 -2.46
CA ALA A 252 -11.92 -12.56 -3.37
C ALA A 252 -13.13 -12.02 -4.13
N GLU A 253 -13.93 -11.15 -3.51
CA GLU A 253 -15.24 -10.69 -4.02
C GLU A 253 -15.18 -10.12 -5.44
N PRO A 254 -14.27 -9.20 -5.81
CA PRO A 254 -14.22 -8.64 -7.17
C PRO A 254 -13.83 -9.65 -8.24
N PHE A 255 -13.28 -10.80 -7.86
CA PHE A 255 -12.85 -11.85 -8.81
C PHE A 255 -13.89 -12.96 -8.97
N ALA A 256 -14.88 -13.04 -8.07
CA ALA A 256 -15.94 -14.05 -8.17
C ALA A 256 -16.78 -13.84 -9.44
N GLY A 257 -16.90 -14.89 -10.28
CA GLY A 257 -17.61 -14.79 -11.55
C GLY A 257 -17.47 -16.05 -12.39
N PRO A 258 -17.61 -15.95 -13.71
CA PRO A 258 -17.63 -17.12 -14.60
C PRO A 258 -16.34 -17.95 -14.60
N LEU A 259 -15.19 -17.28 -14.38
CA LEU A 259 -13.87 -17.93 -14.43
C LEU A 259 -13.40 -18.45 -13.08
N VAL A 260 -13.91 -17.89 -11.98
CA VAL A 260 -13.41 -18.13 -10.64
C VAL A 260 -14.57 -18.23 -9.65
N VAL A 261 -14.47 -19.18 -8.73
CA VAL A 261 -15.37 -19.28 -7.58
C VAL A 261 -14.60 -19.00 -6.29
N ALA A 262 -15.23 -18.27 -5.38
CA ALA A 262 -14.74 -18.09 -4.03
C ALA A 262 -15.52 -19.00 -3.07
N ARG A 263 -14.82 -19.78 -2.26
CA ARG A 263 -15.42 -20.71 -1.28
C ARG A 263 -14.87 -20.45 0.12
N PRO A 264 -15.72 -20.39 1.15
CA PRO A 264 -15.26 -20.21 2.51
C PRO A 264 -14.32 -21.36 2.95
N VAL A 265 -13.24 -21.03 3.63
CA VAL A 265 -12.38 -22.00 4.28
C VAL A 265 -13.04 -22.45 5.58
N LYS A 266 -12.94 -23.77 5.91
CA LYS A 266 -13.54 -24.33 7.13
C LYS A 266 -12.75 -23.93 8.36
N GLU A 267 -11.45 -23.93 8.27
CA GLU A 267 -10.52 -23.60 9.33
C GLU A 267 -10.59 -22.09 9.67
N ALA A 268 -10.24 -21.73 10.91
CA ALA A 268 -10.35 -20.38 11.43
C ALA A 268 -9.21 -19.48 10.93
N LEU A 269 -9.13 -19.28 9.61
CA LEU A 269 -8.21 -18.36 8.98
C LEU A 269 -8.91 -17.00 8.73
N ALA A 270 -8.29 -15.92 9.17
CA ALA A 270 -8.84 -14.58 8.99
C ALA A 270 -7.75 -13.52 8.80
N SER A 271 -7.99 -12.61 7.88
CA SER A 271 -7.22 -11.37 7.77
C SER A 271 -7.74 -10.35 8.77
N ARG A 272 -6.84 -9.57 9.36
CA ARG A 272 -7.16 -8.49 10.29
C ARG A 272 -6.78 -7.17 9.66
N TYR A 273 -7.73 -6.27 9.54
CA TYR A 273 -7.53 -4.94 8.99
C TYR A 273 -7.80 -3.88 10.05
N ALA A 274 -7.30 -2.67 9.81
CA ALA A 274 -7.57 -1.52 10.65
C ALA A 274 -7.66 -0.26 9.79
N ILE A 275 -8.45 0.71 10.26
CA ILE A 275 -8.38 2.09 9.79
C ILE A 275 -7.38 2.80 10.69
N ILE A 276 -6.48 3.58 10.09
CA ILE A 276 -5.48 4.34 10.83
C ILE A 276 -5.58 5.83 10.51
N PHE A 277 -5.29 6.65 11.52
CA PHE A 277 -5.34 8.11 11.46
C PHE A 277 -4.05 8.69 12.06
N PRO A 278 -3.67 9.95 11.74
CA PRO A 278 -2.63 10.65 12.46
C PRO A 278 -3.02 10.81 13.94
N GLU A 279 -2.10 10.51 14.87
CA GLU A 279 -2.33 10.67 16.31
C GLU A 279 -2.36 12.16 16.73
N SER A 280 -1.56 12.99 16.06
CA SER A 280 -1.40 14.41 16.41
C SER A 280 -2.33 15.32 15.60
N GLY A 281 -2.99 16.25 16.28
CA GLY A 281 -3.91 17.25 15.70
C GLY A 281 -5.37 16.81 15.71
N ALA A 282 -6.28 17.73 15.35
CA ALA A 282 -7.68 17.42 15.19
C ALA A 282 -7.88 16.48 13.98
N ARG A 283 -8.63 15.41 14.18
CA ARG A 283 -9.01 14.49 13.11
C ARG A 283 -9.87 15.24 12.08
N LEU A 284 -9.60 15.02 10.81
CA LEU A 284 -10.38 15.65 9.75
C LEU A 284 -11.81 15.08 9.72
N PRO A 285 -12.86 15.90 9.74
CA PRO A 285 -14.24 15.40 9.68
C PRO A 285 -14.54 14.54 8.45
N LEU A 286 -13.85 14.77 7.32
CA LEU A 286 -13.96 13.96 6.13
C LEU A 286 -13.31 12.55 6.30
N ALA A 287 -12.25 12.44 7.08
CA ALA A 287 -11.63 11.16 7.39
C ALA A 287 -12.55 10.31 8.29
N ASP A 288 -13.19 10.92 9.29
CA ASP A 288 -14.21 10.25 10.10
C ASP A 288 -15.42 9.84 9.28
N ALA A 289 -15.90 10.71 8.40
CA ALA A 289 -17.01 10.40 7.51
C ALA A 289 -16.68 9.20 6.61
N PHE A 290 -15.49 9.18 5.98
CA PHE A 290 -15.05 8.04 5.18
C PHE A 290 -14.96 6.75 5.99
N ALA A 291 -14.40 6.81 7.20
CA ALA A 291 -14.29 5.65 8.08
C ALA A 291 -15.67 5.07 8.45
N ASN A 292 -16.66 5.92 8.66
CA ASN A 292 -18.04 5.52 8.94
C ASN A 292 -18.70 4.87 7.72
N GLU A 293 -18.52 5.44 6.51
CA GLU A 293 -19.01 4.82 5.27
C GLU A 293 -18.34 3.47 4.99
N LEU A 294 -17.05 3.34 5.32
CA LEU A 294 -16.33 2.08 5.17
C LEU A 294 -16.87 1.00 6.13
N ARG A 295 -17.16 1.36 7.40
CA ARG A 295 -17.77 0.44 8.37
C ARG A 295 -19.17 0.02 7.94
N GLU A 296 -19.93 0.95 7.39
CA GLU A 296 -21.27 0.63 6.87
C GLU A 296 -21.22 -0.32 5.69
N GLU A 297 -20.26 -0.15 4.75
CA GLU A 297 -20.04 -1.11 3.66
C GLU A 297 -19.67 -2.50 4.18
N ILE A 298 -18.84 -2.58 5.23
CA ILE A 298 -18.50 -3.85 5.89
C ILE A 298 -19.77 -4.50 6.47
N ARG A 299 -20.58 -3.74 7.20
CA ARG A 299 -21.82 -4.22 7.80
C ARG A 299 -22.79 -4.77 6.76
N LEU A 300 -22.97 -4.05 5.64
CA LEU A 300 -23.85 -4.47 4.54
C LEU A 300 -23.32 -5.73 3.82
N ALA A 301 -22.00 -5.89 3.73
CA ALA A 301 -21.40 -7.07 3.12
C ALA A 301 -21.50 -8.35 3.98
N GLU A 302 -21.67 -8.20 5.29
CA GLU A 302 -21.82 -9.32 6.23
C GLU A 302 -23.27 -9.76 6.41
N HIS A 303 -24.21 -8.85 6.19
CA HIS A 303 -25.67 -9.07 6.31
C HIS A 303 -26.38 -8.67 5.01
N PRO A 304 -26.17 -9.44 3.90
CA PRO A 304 -26.78 -9.17 2.60
C PRO A 304 -28.28 -9.37 2.59
#